data_469567ce86fab421a5e8d51accdb3458
#
_entry.id   469567ce86fab421a5e8d51accdb3458
#
_cell.length_a   1.000
_cell.length_b   1.000
_cell.length_c   1.000
_cell.angle_alpha   90.00
_cell.angle_beta   90.00
_cell.angle_gamma   90.00
#
_symmetry.space_group_name_H-M   'P 1'
#
loop_
_entity.id
_entity.type
_entity.pdbx_description
1 polymer ?
#
loop_
_entity_poly.entity_id
_entity_poly.type
_entity_poly.pdbx_seq_one_letter_code
_entity_poly.pdbx_strand_id
1 'polypeptide(L)'
;MSRTAAPKAHSTVAEGEGTPMNTDSAPTLEIADSMAIITLRRPGQHNRIDPDDPAVLLQHIEQVRAAPSVRLLVLTGEGEKTFCSGYTLGQIGARLDRSLEQMLDALESIEIPTLCAMNGSAYGGGTDLALACDFRIGVRGCRLFMPAARFGLHYYPGGLRRFVTRLGCSASKKIFLTGMTMDSEELLRTGFLTELVERDELQPQIDLYRDNIARCDAQAVRSMKRHINAISAGEWDEAFGRAAYEASMSSEETVRRLAKVAELTAR
;
A
#
# COMPACT_ATOMS: atom_id res chain seq x y z
N MET A 1 8.79 30.44 -67.68
CA MET A 1 9.36 29.07 -67.65
C MET A 1 10.54 29.08 -66.69
N SER A 2 10.35 28.55 -65.54
CA SER A 2 11.40 27.89 -64.76
C SER A 2 10.77 27.32 -63.51
N ARG A 3 10.70 25.98 -63.36
CA ARG A 3 10.21 25.23 -62.24
C ARG A 3 11.37 25.09 -61.28
N THR A 4 11.21 25.57 -60.03
CA THR A 4 12.09 25.24 -58.90
C THR A 4 11.48 24.15 -58.05
N ALA A 5 12.21 23.05 -57.94
CA ALA A 5 11.85 21.87 -57.16
C ALA A 5 12.07 22.13 -55.67
N ALA A 6 11.10 21.64 -54.83
CA ALA A 6 11.21 21.63 -53.39
C ALA A 6 12.07 20.44 -52.90
N PRO A 7 12.85 20.57 -51.82
CA PRO A 7 13.62 19.47 -51.25
C PRO A 7 12.72 18.53 -50.39
N LYS A 8 12.91 17.23 -50.58
CA LYS A 8 12.30 16.16 -49.75
C LYS A 8 12.95 16.16 -48.37
N ALA A 9 12.13 16.34 -47.36
CA ALA A 9 12.52 16.10 -45.95
C ALA A 9 12.54 14.58 -45.67
N HIS A 10 13.70 14.05 -45.39
CA HIS A 10 13.84 12.74 -44.76
C HIS A 10 13.54 12.86 -43.26
N SER A 11 12.43 12.27 -42.81
CA SER A 11 12.17 12.09 -41.42
C SER A 11 12.91 10.84 -40.95
N THR A 12 14.02 10.99 -40.27
CA THR A 12 14.62 9.97 -39.44
C THR A 12 13.80 9.89 -38.15
N VAL A 13 13.06 8.81 -38.00
CA VAL A 13 12.47 8.41 -36.72
C VAL A 13 13.62 7.99 -35.81
N ALA A 14 13.94 8.80 -34.80
CA ALA A 14 14.83 8.42 -33.75
C ALA A 14 14.12 7.35 -32.90
N GLU A 15 14.61 6.13 -32.97
CA GLU A 15 14.29 5.08 -32.01
C GLU A 15 14.72 5.59 -30.63
N GLY A 16 13.73 5.78 -29.73
CA GLY A 16 13.97 6.18 -28.36
C GLY A 16 14.68 5.05 -27.63
N GLU A 17 15.97 5.19 -27.43
CA GLU A 17 16.71 4.37 -26.46
C GLU A 17 16.07 4.55 -25.09
N GLY A 18 15.44 3.50 -24.59
CA GLY A 18 14.93 3.44 -23.22
C GLY A 18 16.10 3.66 -22.26
N THR A 19 16.02 4.70 -21.45
CA THR A 19 16.98 4.94 -20.37
C THR A 19 17.05 3.66 -19.51
N PRO A 20 18.25 3.06 -19.29
CA PRO A 20 18.37 1.86 -18.50
C PRO A 20 17.80 2.09 -17.10
N MET A 21 16.98 1.15 -16.62
CA MET A 21 16.46 1.19 -15.25
C MET A 21 17.62 1.28 -14.27
N ASN A 22 17.64 2.33 -13.45
CA ASN A 22 18.59 2.43 -12.34
C ASN A 22 18.14 1.48 -11.23
N THR A 23 18.56 0.23 -11.30
CA THR A 23 18.20 -0.84 -10.36
C THR A 23 18.67 -0.54 -8.93
N ASP A 24 19.67 0.32 -8.75
CA ASP A 24 20.20 0.69 -7.43
C ASP A 24 19.22 1.53 -6.59
N SER A 25 18.19 2.10 -7.22
CA SER A 25 17.17 2.91 -6.55
C SER A 25 15.76 2.34 -6.63
N ALA A 26 15.56 1.18 -7.26
CA ALA A 26 14.27 0.51 -7.30
C ALA A 26 13.85 0.02 -5.90
N PRO A 27 12.54 -0.13 -5.63
CA PRO A 27 12.06 -0.77 -4.41
C PRO A 27 12.66 -2.16 -4.24
N THR A 28 12.97 -2.54 -2.99
CA THR A 28 13.53 -3.87 -2.66
C THR A 28 12.55 -4.67 -1.82
N LEU A 29 12.68 -5.99 -1.90
CA LEU A 29 11.98 -6.95 -1.04
C LEU A 29 12.99 -7.76 -0.25
N GLU A 30 12.79 -7.82 1.07
CA GLU A 30 13.48 -8.73 1.98
C GLU A 30 12.45 -9.65 2.62
N ILE A 31 12.73 -10.95 2.67
CA ILE A 31 11.90 -11.94 3.36
C ILE A 31 12.76 -12.61 4.42
N ALA A 32 12.38 -12.45 5.67
CA ALA A 32 13.04 -13.09 6.80
C ALA A 32 11.98 -13.67 7.74
N ASP A 33 12.15 -14.93 8.12
CA ASP A 33 11.22 -15.65 8.98
C ASP A 33 9.77 -15.60 8.46
N SER A 34 8.89 -14.94 9.22
CA SER A 34 7.46 -14.79 8.90
C SER A 34 7.09 -13.40 8.37
N MET A 35 8.08 -12.55 8.09
CA MET A 35 7.85 -11.17 7.67
C MET A 35 8.52 -10.89 6.32
N ALA A 36 7.82 -10.16 5.46
CA ALA A 36 8.35 -9.56 4.26
C ALA A 36 8.40 -8.04 4.42
N ILE A 37 9.47 -7.40 3.95
CA ILE A 37 9.63 -5.95 3.99
C ILE A 37 9.90 -5.44 2.59
N ILE A 38 9.01 -4.58 2.09
CA ILE A 38 9.24 -3.79 0.88
C ILE A 38 9.72 -2.40 1.30
N THR A 39 10.88 -1.98 0.77
CA THR A 39 11.46 -0.67 1.06
C THR A 39 11.55 0.17 -0.21
N LEU A 40 10.97 1.38 -0.18
CA LEU A 40 11.16 2.40 -1.22
C LEU A 40 12.54 3.06 -0.99
N ARG A 41 13.36 3.18 -2.05
CA ARG A 41 14.80 3.45 -1.91
C ARG A 41 15.30 4.72 -2.61
N ARG A 42 14.52 5.79 -2.62
CA ARG A 42 14.93 7.09 -3.17
C ARG A 42 14.83 8.21 -2.13
N PRO A 43 15.53 8.14 -0.97
CA PRO A 43 15.38 9.13 0.11
C PRO A 43 15.73 10.55 -0.35
N GLY A 44 16.70 10.73 -1.26
CA GLY A 44 17.05 12.01 -1.87
C GLY A 44 15.97 12.60 -2.80
N GLN A 45 14.98 11.80 -3.18
CA GLN A 45 13.84 12.18 -4.02
C GLN A 45 12.51 11.90 -3.31
N HIS A 46 12.54 11.92 -1.97
CA HIS A 46 11.37 11.71 -1.13
C HIS A 46 10.65 10.37 -1.39
N ASN A 47 11.39 9.31 -1.75
CA ASN A 47 10.87 7.98 -2.05
C ASN A 47 9.71 8.01 -3.07
N ARG A 48 9.86 8.83 -4.12
CA ARG A 48 8.86 8.90 -5.20
C ARG A 48 8.75 7.55 -5.92
N ILE A 49 7.60 7.33 -6.51
CA ILE A 49 7.33 6.19 -7.39
C ILE A 49 7.66 6.62 -8.83
N ASP A 50 8.66 6.01 -9.43
CA ASP A 50 8.98 6.18 -10.84
C ASP A 50 8.10 5.26 -11.72
N PRO A 51 7.93 5.56 -13.03
CA PRO A 51 7.01 4.83 -13.90
C PRO A 51 7.20 3.30 -13.94
N ASP A 52 8.41 2.81 -13.69
CA ASP A 52 8.72 1.39 -13.75
C ASP A 52 8.52 0.68 -12.38
N ASP A 53 8.41 1.44 -11.28
CA ASP A 53 8.24 0.88 -9.93
C ASP A 53 6.95 0.10 -9.71
N PRO A 54 5.79 0.47 -10.30
CA PRO A 54 4.58 -0.33 -10.14
C PRO A 54 4.76 -1.79 -10.57
N ALA A 55 5.51 -2.04 -11.65
CA ALA A 55 5.80 -3.41 -12.11
C ALA A 55 6.72 -4.15 -11.12
N VAL A 56 7.74 -3.47 -10.57
CA VAL A 56 8.65 -4.04 -9.56
C VAL A 56 7.89 -4.35 -8.27
N LEU A 57 7.07 -3.42 -7.80
CA LEU A 57 6.25 -3.61 -6.59
C LEU A 57 5.24 -4.75 -6.77
N LEU A 58 4.61 -4.85 -7.93
CA LEU A 58 3.71 -5.96 -8.25
C LEU A 58 4.44 -7.30 -8.23
N GLN A 59 5.65 -7.37 -8.80
CA GLN A 59 6.48 -8.57 -8.74
C GLN A 59 6.83 -8.94 -7.29
N HIS A 60 7.17 -7.98 -6.44
CA HIS A 60 7.41 -8.22 -5.02
C HIS A 60 6.18 -8.74 -4.29
N ILE A 61 4.99 -8.18 -4.56
CA ILE A 61 3.72 -8.65 -4.02
C ILE A 61 3.46 -10.12 -4.41
N GLU A 62 3.72 -10.49 -5.68
CA GLU A 62 3.56 -11.87 -6.13
C GLU A 62 4.58 -12.82 -5.47
N GLN A 63 5.82 -12.37 -5.25
CA GLN A 63 6.81 -13.16 -4.49
C GLN A 63 6.35 -13.41 -3.04
N VAL A 64 5.76 -12.40 -2.40
CA VAL A 64 5.18 -12.52 -1.06
C VAL A 64 3.99 -13.48 -1.05
N ARG A 65 3.10 -13.41 -2.05
CA ARG A 65 1.98 -14.36 -2.21
C ARG A 65 2.45 -15.80 -2.36
N ALA A 66 3.57 -16.01 -3.06
CA ALA A 66 4.17 -17.32 -3.27
C ALA A 66 4.95 -17.87 -2.07
N ALA A 67 5.15 -17.06 -1.00
CA ALA A 67 5.91 -17.42 0.19
C ALA A 67 4.97 -17.82 1.36
N PRO A 68 4.65 -19.10 1.57
CA PRO A 68 3.64 -19.55 2.54
C PRO A 68 4.04 -19.28 4.00
N SER A 69 5.34 -19.12 4.28
CA SER A 69 5.85 -18.79 5.61
C SER A 69 5.56 -17.35 6.01
N VAL A 70 5.36 -16.43 5.05
CA VAL A 70 5.15 -15.01 5.34
C VAL A 70 3.76 -14.80 5.94
N ARG A 71 3.73 -14.09 7.07
CA ARG A 71 2.53 -13.79 7.85
C ARG A 71 2.19 -12.29 7.88
N LEU A 72 3.16 -11.43 7.62
CA LEU A 72 3.04 -9.98 7.61
C LEU A 72 3.89 -9.41 6.48
N LEU A 73 3.30 -8.54 5.67
CA LEU A 73 4.02 -7.68 4.72
C LEU A 73 4.13 -6.27 5.31
N VAL A 74 5.35 -5.78 5.46
CA VAL A 74 5.63 -4.39 5.86
C VAL A 74 6.06 -3.60 4.64
N LEU A 75 5.55 -2.38 4.51
CA LEU A 75 5.95 -1.42 3.49
C LEU A 75 6.51 -0.17 4.18
N THR A 76 7.72 0.26 3.81
CA THR A 76 8.37 1.44 4.38
C THR A 76 9.16 2.22 3.35
N GLY A 77 9.69 3.38 3.73
CA GLY A 77 10.60 4.17 2.91
C GLY A 77 11.98 4.26 3.54
N GLU A 78 13.01 4.40 2.73
CA GLU A 78 14.36 4.69 3.21
C GLU A 78 14.47 6.13 3.72
N GLY A 79 15.28 6.34 4.79
CA GLY A 79 15.51 7.66 5.40
C GLY A 79 14.42 8.06 6.40
N GLU A 80 14.38 9.33 6.79
CA GLU A 80 13.59 9.78 7.94
C GLU A 80 12.51 10.81 7.61
N LYS A 81 12.59 11.45 6.43
CA LYS A 81 11.73 12.60 6.12
C LYS A 81 10.42 12.24 5.48
N THR A 82 10.44 11.27 4.58
CA THR A 82 9.31 10.98 3.73
C THR A 82 9.17 9.47 3.54
N PHE A 83 7.99 8.95 3.82
CA PHE A 83 7.63 7.60 3.46
C PHE A 83 7.57 7.49 1.92
N CYS A 84 6.72 8.30 1.28
CA CYS A 84 6.56 8.31 -0.17
C CYS A 84 5.94 9.64 -0.64
N SER A 85 6.53 10.25 -1.67
CA SER A 85 6.00 11.48 -2.28
C SER A 85 5.04 11.24 -3.45
N GLY A 86 4.69 9.98 -3.74
CA GLY A 86 3.79 9.61 -4.81
C GLY A 86 4.50 9.48 -6.16
N TYR A 87 3.70 9.46 -7.24
CA TYR A 87 4.19 9.25 -8.59
C TYR A 87 4.96 10.47 -9.10
N THR A 88 6.00 10.23 -9.92
CA THR A 88 6.84 11.28 -10.50
C THR A 88 6.03 12.30 -11.29
N LEU A 89 5.92 13.54 -10.78
CA LEU A 89 5.02 14.57 -11.32
C LEU A 89 5.24 14.84 -12.81
N GLY A 90 6.50 14.94 -13.26
CA GLY A 90 6.84 15.18 -14.67
C GLY A 90 6.45 14.04 -15.63
N GLN A 91 6.05 12.89 -15.11
CA GLN A 91 5.67 11.70 -15.88
C GLN A 91 4.16 11.43 -15.86
N ILE A 92 3.36 12.19 -15.08
CA ILE A 92 1.91 11.93 -14.93
C ILE A 92 1.22 11.97 -16.30
N GLY A 93 1.43 13.00 -17.10
CA GLY A 93 0.77 13.14 -18.40
C GLY A 93 1.23 12.17 -19.48
N ALA A 94 2.44 11.63 -19.35
CA ALA A 94 3.06 10.81 -20.37
C ALA A 94 3.08 9.31 -20.07
N ARG A 95 3.20 8.94 -18.79
CA ARG A 95 3.48 7.54 -18.38
C ARG A 95 2.61 7.05 -17.23
N LEU A 96 1.76 7.87 -16.61
CA LEU A 96 0.81 7.38 -15.60
C LEU A 96 -0.32 6.65 -16.31
N ASP A 97 -0.32 5.34 -16.16
CA ASP A 97 -1.32 4.44 -16.69
C ASP A 97 -1.98 3.63 -15.55
N ARG A 98 -2.69 2.58 -15.90
CA ARG A 98 -3.36 1.71 -14.93
C ARG A 98 -2.43 0.82 -14.11
N SER A 99 -1.13 0.77 -14.39
CA SER A 99 -0.18 -0.07 -13.65
C SER A 99 -0.09 0.31 -12.18
N LEU A 100 -0.15 1.62 -11.87
CA LEU A 100 -0.20 2.09 -10.49
C LEU A 100 -1.48 1.61 -9.77
N GLU A 101 -2.64 1.73 -10.41
CA GLU A 101 -3.91 1.24 -9.85
C GLU A 101 -3.85 -0.27 -9.60
N GLN A 102 -3.39 -1.04 -10.59
CA GLN A 102 -3.29 -2.51 -10.50
C GLN A 102 -2.36 -2.94 -9.37
N MET A 103 -1.23 -2.27 -9.19
CA MET A 103 -0.30 -2.53 -8.09
C MET A 103 -0.93 -2.24 -6.73
N LEU A 104 -1.66 -1.12 -6.60
CA LEU A 104 -2.34 -0.75 -5.35
C LEU A 104 -3.50 -1.71 -5.02
N ASP A 105 -4.26 -2.16 -6.03
CA ASP A 105 -5.31 -3.15 -5.87
C ASP A 105 -4.73 -4.54 -5.51
N ALA A 106 -3.58 -4.91 -6.07
CA ALA A 106 -2.86 -6.13 -5.70
C ALA A 106 -2.36 -6.09 -4.25
N LEU A 107 -1.85 -4.93 -3.79
CA LEU A 107 -1.44 -4.73 -2.40
C LEU A 107 -2.64 -4.82 -1.43
N GLU A 108 -3.76 -4.17 -1.76
CA GLU A 108 -4.98 -4.21 -0.95
C GLU A 108 -5.54 -5.63 -0.84
N SER A 109 -5.49 -6.39 -1.94
CA SER A 109 -6.09 -7.74 -2.05
C SER A 109 -5.19 -8.87 -1.56
N ILE A 110 -3.93 -8.62 -1.19
CA ILE A 110 -3.07 -9.68 -0.63
C ILE A 110 -3.71 -10.26 0.64
N GLU A 111 -3.74 -11.59 0.75
CA GLU A 111 -4.52 -12.25 1.82
C GLU A 111 -3.89 -12.14 3.21
N ILE A 112 -2.56 -11.95 3.30
CA ILE A 112 -1.90 -11.74 4.59
C ILE A 112 -2.06 -10.29 5.06
N PRO A 113 -1.98 -10.00 6.36
CA PRO A 113 -1.92 -8.65 6.89
C PRO A 113 -0.80 -7.82 6.27
N THR A 114 -1.10 -6.55 6.01
CA THR A 114 -0.16 -5.56 5.47
C THR A 114 -0.06 -4.36 6.40
N LEU A 115 1.15 -3.87 6.61
CA LEU A 115 1.45 -2.76 7.50
C LEU A 115 2.32 -1.74 6.78
N CYS A 116 1.84 -0.51 6.68
CA CYS A 116 2.66 0.62 6.25
C CYS A 116 3.35 1.24 7.46
N ALA A 117 4.67 1.11 7.52
CA ALA A 117 5.51 1.80 8.50
C ALA A 117 5.91 3.17 7.92
N MET A 118 5.12 4.19 8.24
CA MET A 118 5.34 5.55 7.75
C MET A 118 6.46 6.23 8.53
N ASN A 119 7.70 5.98 8.10
CA ASN A 119 8.92 6.60 8.63
C ASN A 119 9.00 8.11 8.42
N GLY A 120 8.00 8.71 7.76
CA GLY A 120 7.87 10.13 7.46
C GLY A 120 6.56 10.45 6.74
N SER A 121 6.50 11.60 6.09
CA SER A 121 5.29 12.11 5.44
C SER A 121 4.92 11.35 4.17
N ALA A 122 3.63 11.38 3.81
CA ALA A 122 3.09 10.81 2.57
C ALA A 122 2.44 11.90 1.71
N TYR A 123 2.69 11.86 0.38
CA TYR A 123 2.17 12.86 -0.55
C TYR A 123 1.58 12.19 -1.81
N GLY A 124 0.50 12.76 -2.35
CA GLY A 124 -0.11 12.29 -3.60
C GLY A 124 -0.38 10.79 -3.60
N GLY A 125 0.09 10.07 -4.62
CA GLY A 125 -0.05 8.61 -4.73
C GLY A 125 0.60 7.83 -3.58
N GLY A 126 1.56 8.42 -2.85
CA GLY A 126 2.14 7.81 -1.65
C GLY A 126 1.14 7.70 -0.50
N THR A 127 0.14 8.58 -0.45
CA THR A 127 -0.94 8.49 0.55
C THR A 127 -1.84 7.29 0.28
N ASP A 128 -2.12 7.01 -0.99
CA ASP A 128 -2.93 5.86 -1.38
C ASP A 128 -2.14 4.54 -1.22
N LEU A 129 -0.84 4.57 -1.50
CA LEU A 129 0.04 3.43 -1.22
C LEU A 129 0.03 3.05 0.27
N ALA A 130 0.10 4.04 1.16
CA ALA A 130 -0.06 3.80 2.59
C ALA A 130 -1.46 3.27 2.93
N LEU A 131 -2.51 3.88 2.35
CA LEU A 131 -3.90 3.52 2.62
C LEU A 131 -4.28 2.14 2.04
N ALA A 132 -3.57 1.63 1.03
CA ALA A 132 -3.78 0.28 0.51
C ALA A 132 -3.37 -0.82 1.51
N CYS A 133 -2.50 -0.50 2.50
CA CYS A 133 -2.17 -1.42 3.59
C CYS A 133 -3.31 -1.50 4.62
N ASP A 134 -3.39 -2.61 5.38
CA ASP A 134 -4.39 -2.80 6.44
C ASP A 134 -4.14 -1.86 7.63
N PHE A 135 -2.88 -1.76 8.06
CA PHE A 135 -2.44 -0.95 9.19
C PHE A 135 -1.45 0.12 8.75
N ARG A 136 -1.42 1.25 9.44
CA ARG A 136 -0.48 2.36 9.21
C ARG A 136 0.02 2.85 10.54
N ILE A 137 1.31 2.65 10.80
CA ILE A 137 2.01 3.22 11.96
C ILE A 137 2.77 4.45 11.47
N GLY A 138 2.43 5.62 11.96
CA GLY A 138 3.09 6.87 11.59
C GLY A 138 4.00 7.39 12.69
N VAL A 139 5.13 7.98 12.31
CA VAL A 139 5.98 8.71 13.26
C VAL A 139 5.41 10.10 13.51
N ARG A 140 5.55 10.59 14.76
CA ARG A 140 5.13 11.94 15.13
C ARG A 140 5.77 13.00 14.22
N GLY A 141 4.97 13.97 13.81
CA GLY A 141 5.37 15.01 12.85
C GLY A 141 5.23 14.62 11.39
N CYS A 142 4.85 13.39 11.06
CA CYS A 142 4.50 13.04 9.68
C CYS A 142 3.24 13.79 9.21
N ARG A 143 3.11 13.99 7.91
CA ARG A 143 2.01 14.75 7.29
C ARG A 143 1.47 14.01 6.08
N LEU A 144 0.23 14.33 5.76
CA LEU A 144 -0.42 13.90 4.52
C LEU A 144 -0.80 15.14 3.70
N PHE A 145 -0.56 15.04 2.38
CA PHE A 145 -1.00 16.05 1.42
C PHE A 145 -1.37 15.38 0.09
N MET A 146 -2.61 15.61 -0.37
CA MET A 146 -3.14 15.09 -1.63
C MET A 146 -3.42 16.23 -2.61
N PRO A 147 -2.50 16.52 -3.55
CA PRO A 147 -2.61 17.67 -4.43
C PRO A 147 -3.46 17.45 -5.70
N ALA A 148 -4.09 16.31 -5.91
CA ALA A 148 -4.75 15.94 -7.18
C ALA A 148 -5.65 17.05 -7.73
N ALA A 149 -6.56 17.58 -6.92
CA ALA A 149 -7.45 18.67 -7.35
C ALA A 149 -6.72 19.99 -7.67
N ARG A 150 -5.56 20.26 -7.02
CA ARG A 150 -4.76 21.46 -7.34
C ARG A 150 -4.10 21.38 -8.73
N PHE A 151 -3.90 20.15 -9.22
CA PHE A 151 -3.40 19.91 -10.59
C PHE A 151 -4.52 19.74 -11.61
N GLY A 152 -5.79 19.89 -11.20
CA GLY A 152 -6.94 19.61 -12.05
C GLY A 152 -7.13 18.12 -12.35
N LEU A 153 -6.49 17.25 -11.60
CA LEU A 153 -6.52 15.81 -11.80
C LEU A 153 -7.68 15.21 -11.01
N HIS A 154 -8.61 14.53 -11.71
CA HIS A 154 -9.59 13.66 -11.07
C HIS A 154 -8.91 12.38 -10.61
N TYR A 155 -9.06 12.04 -9.32
CA TYR A 155 -8.45 10.83 -8.77
C TYR A 155 -9.20 9.58 -9.26
N TYR A 156 -8.48 8.48 -9.47
CA TYR A 156 -9.07 7.26 -10.03
C TYR A 156 -10.05 6.57 -9.07
N PRO A 157 -11.00 5.76 -9.62
CA PRO A 157 -12.13 5.23 -8.82
C PRO A 157 -11.70 4.35 -7.65
N GLY A 158 -10.72 3.45 -7.83
CA GLY A 158 -10.22 2.56 -6.79
C GLY A 158 -9.65 3.33 -5.59
N GLY A 159 -8.88 4.39 -5.86
CA GLY A 159 -8.35 5.26 -4.81
C GLY A 159 -9.46 6.00 -4.07
N LEU A 160 -10.40 6.66 -4.78
CA LEU A 160 -11.53 7.33 -4.11
C LEU A 160 -12.34 6.38 -3.24
N ARG A 161 -12.63 5.15 -3.73
CA ARG A 161 -13.30 4.11 -2.94
C ARG A 161 -12.52 3.85 -1.65
N ARG A 162 -11.20 3.61 -1.75
CA ARG A 162 -10.31 3.30 -0.62
C ARG A 162 -10.35 4.38 0.46
N PHE A 163 -10.23 5.65 0.05
CA PHE A 163 -10.33 6.77 0.98
C PHE A 163 -11.71 6.85 1.65
N VAL A 164 -12.80 6.74 0.89
CA VAL A 164 -14.16 6.85 1.43
C VAL A 164 -14.49 5.69 2.36
N THR A 165 -14.14 4.47 2.01
CA THR A 165 -14.45 3.28 2.84
C THR A 165 -13.63 3.24 4.13
N ARG A 166 -12.39 3.73 4.10
CA ARG A 166 -11.48 3.67 5.26
C ARG A 166 -11.53 4.89 6.17
N LEU A 167 -11.79 6.10 5.61
CA LEU A 167 -11.76 7.36 6.37
C LEU A 167 -13.13 8.01 6.50
N GLY A 168 -14.12 7.51 5.77
CA GLY A 168 -15.42 8.13 5.66
C GLY A 168 -15.45 9.33 4.72
N CYS A 169 -16.66 9.75 4.38
CA CYS A 169 -16.91 10.78 3.37
C CYS A 169 -16.34 12.17 3.77
N SER A 170 -16.43 12.55 5.04
CA SER A 170 -16.02 13.90 5.51
C SER A 170 -14.50 14.08 5.42
N ALA A 171 -13.70 13.13 5.91
CA ALA A 171 -12.25 13.20 5.83
C ALA A 171 -11.78 13.13 4.37
N SER A 172 -12.37 12.25 3.56
CA SER A 172 -12.06 12.14 2.13
C SER A 172 -12.34 13.45 1.38
N LYS A 173 -13.48 14.11 1.64
CA LYS A 173 -13.80 15.43 1.06
C LYS A 173 -12.78 16.49 1.49
N LYS A 174 -12.39 16.54 2.75
CA LYS A 174 -11.34 17.47 3.22
C LYS A 174 -10.04 17.25 2.45
N ILE A 175 -9.60 16.01 2.32
CA ILE A 175 -8.35 15.63 1.62
C ILE A 175 -8.40 16.04 0.15
N PHE A 176 -9.43 15.60 -0.59
CA PHE A 176 -9.46 15.77 -2.05
C PHE A 176 -9.96 17.14 -2.51
N LEU A 177 -10.95 17.73 -1.82
CA LEU A 177 -11.57 18.96 -2.32
C LEU A 177 -10.84 20.23 -1.87
N THR A 178 -10.07 20.16 -0.78
CA THR A 178 -9.32 21.32 -0.27
C THR A 178 -7.83 21.23 -0.54
N GLY A 179 -7.27 20.01 -0.67
CA GLY A 179 -5.85 19.81 -0.72
C GLY A 179 -5.12 20.39 0.52
N MET A 180 -5.79 20.43 1.67
CA MET A 180 -5.14 20.85 2.93
C MET A 180 -4.20 19.75 3.42
N THR A 181 -3.09 20.18 4.01
CA THR A 181 -2.17 19.28 4.71
C THR A 181 -2.81 18.87 6.03
N MET A 182 -2.75 17.57 6.34
CA MET A 182 -3.12 17.01 7.63
C MET A 182 -1.85 16.67 8.42
N ASP A 183 -1.82 17.02 9.69
CA ASP A 183 -0.73 16.66 10.61
C ASP A 183 -0.94 15.26 11.21
N SER A 184 0.05 14.77 11.95
CA SER A 184 0.07 13.42 12.51
C SER A 184 -1.08 13.13 13.46
N GLU A 185 -1.49 14.10 14.27
CA GLU A 185 -2.59 13.99 15.23
C GLU A 185 -3.94 13.93 14.50
N GLU A 186 -4.10 14.71 13.45
CA GLU A 186 -5.30 14.65 12.62
C GLU A 186 -5.37 13.34 11.84
N LEU A 187 -4.24 12.82 11.37
CA LEU A 187 -4.17 11.52 10.70
C LEU A 187 -4.61 10.39 11.62
N LEU A 188 -4.19 10.40 12.88
CA LEU A 188 -4.66 9.44 13.88
C LEU A 188 -6.16 9.60 14.17
N ARG A 189 -6.62 10.83 14.39
CA ARG A 189 -8.03 11.10 14.71
C ARG A 189 -8.99 10.72 13.58
N THR A 190 -8.57 10.83 12.33
CA THR A 190 -9.40 10.47 11.16
C THR A 190 -9.33 8.99 10.79
N GLY A 191 -8.49 8.20 11.48
CA GLY A 191 -8.28 6.79 11.16
C GLY A 191 -7.38 6.54 9.95
N PHE A 192 -6.72 7.58 9.42
CA PHE A 192 -5.69 7.35 8.42
C PHE A 192 -4.53 6.58 9.05
N LEU A 193 -4.05 6.98 10.22
CA LEU A 193 -3.11 6.18 11.01
C LEU A 193 -3.87 5.25 11.96
N THR A 194 -3.39 4.02 12.08
CA THR A 194 -3.80 3.07 13.12
C THR A 194 -3.11 3.41 14.43
N GLU A 195 -1.83 3.78 14.36
CA GLU A 195 -0.99 4.13 15.50
C GLU A 195 -0.13 5.37 15.17
N LEU A 196 0.16 6.16 16.18
CA LEU A 196 1.10 7.28 16.13
C LEU A 196 2.13 7.11 17.24
N VAL A 197 3.39 7.02 16.86
CA VAL A 197 4.50 6.69 17.75
C VAL A 197 5.65 7.70 17.62
N GLU A 198 6.57 7.74 18.59
CA GLU A 198 7.84 8.40 18.40
C GLU A 198 8.71 7.59 17.42
N ARG A 199 9.71 8.23 16.82
CA ARG A 199 10.51 7.61 15.76
C ARG A 199 11.24 6.34 16.22
N ASP A 200 11.78 6.34 17.41
CA ASP A 200 12.48 5.21 18.03
C ASP A 200 11.54 4.07 18.43
N GLU A 201 10.23 4.35 18.51
CA GLU A 201 9.20 3.35 18.80
C GLU A 201 8.65 2.67 17.55
N LEU A 202 8.99 3.14 16.31
CA LEU A 202 8.44 2.60 15.08
C LEU A 202 8.76 1.10 14.91
N GLN A 203 10.02 0.70 15.08
CA GLN A 203 10.40 -0.71 14.96
C GLN A 203 9.82 -1.58 16.07
N PRO A 204 9.88 -1.20 17.37
CA PRO A 204 9.17 -1.91 18.43
C PRO A 204 7.68 -2.13 18.15
N GLN A 205 6.99 -1.15 17.57
CA GLN A 205 5.57 -1.27 17.23
C GLN A 205 5.33 -2.24 16.07
N ILE A 206 6.20 -2.24 15.04
CA ILE A 206 6.15 -3.24 13.95
C ILE A 206 6.31 -4.65 14.53
N ASP A 207 7.29 -4.85 15.42
CA ASP A 207 7.54 -6.12 16.07
C ASP A 207 6.36 -6.59 16.91
N LEU A 208 5.67 -5.67 17.61
CA LEU A 208 4.45 -5.98 18.34
C LEU A 208 3.34 -6.50 17.42
N TYR A 209 3.13 -5.89 16.25
CA TYR A 209 2.16 -6.37 15.24
C TYR A 209 2.56 -7.74 14.71
N ARG A 210 3.84 -7.93 14.32
CA ARG A 210 4.37 -9.24 13.87
C ARG A 210 4.08 -10.33 14.89
N ASP A 211 4.43 -10.10 16.14
CA ASP A 211 4.31 -11.11 17.21
C ASP A 211 2.85 -11.46 17.53
N ASN A 212 1.95 -10.48 17.49
CA ASN A 212 0.52 -10.74 17.68
C ASN A 212 -0.09 -11.48 16.49
N ILE A 213 0.26 -11.10 15.24
CA ILE A 213 -0.19 -11.79 14.04
C ILE A 213 0.32 -13.23 14.01
N ALA A 214 1.57 -13.47 14.45
CA ALA A 214 2.15 -14.81 14.51
C ALA A 214 1.40 -15.75 15.46
N ARG A 215 0.75 -15.23 16.49
CA ARG A 215 -0.07 -16.01 17.43
C ARG A 215 -1.44 -16.38 16.87
N CYS A 216 -1.92 -15.67 15.87
CA CYS A 216 -3.20 -15.92 15.23
C CYS A 216 -3.15 -17.14 14.29
N ASP A 217 -4.28 -17.76 14.02
CA ASP A 217 -4.36 -18.78 12.97
C ASP A 217 -4.28 -18.13 11.60
N ALA A 218 -3.37 -18.66 10.73
CA ALA A 218 -3.09 -18.07 9.43
C ALA A 218 -4.30 -18.09 8.50
N GLN A 219 -5.04 -19.20 8.50
CA GLN A 219 -6.18 -19.39 7.60
C GLN A 219 -7.34 -18.50 8.03
N ALA A 220 -7.63 -18.44 9.33
CA ALA A 220 -8.66 -17.55 9.87
C ALA A 220 -8.36 -16.07 9.56
N VAL A 221 -7.10 -15.63 9.74
CA VAL A 221 -6.69 -14.25 9.43
C VAL A 221 -6.91 -13.94 7.93
N ARG A 222 -6.44 -14.82 7.04
CA ARG A 222 -6.60 -14.66 5.58
C ARG A 222 -8.08 -14.61 5.18
N SER A 223 -8.88 -15.54 5.70
CA SER A 223 -10.31 -15.62 5.41
C SER A 223 -11.06 -14.38 5.89
N MET A 224 -10.81 -13.94 7.14
CA MET A 224 -11.43 -12.73 7.69
C MET A 224 -11.01 -11.48 6.92
N LYS A 225 -9.71 -11.30 6.59
CA LYS A 225 -9.26 -10.15 5.80
C LYS A 225 -9.97 -10.08 4.46
N ARG A 226 -10.03 -11.19 3.72
CA ARG A 226 -10.72 -11.24 2.42
C ARG A 226 -12.19 -10.84 2.56
N HIS A 227 -12.87 -11.34 3.59
CA HIS A 227 -14.28 -11.03 3.83
C HIS A 227 -14.50 -9.57 4.25
N ILE A 228 -13.65 -9.01 5.14
CA ILE A 228 -13.69 -7.61 5.53
C ILE A 228 -13.48 -6.70 4.30
N ASN A 229 -12.52 -7.02 3.44
CA ASN A 229 -12.28 -6.25 2.22
C ASN A 229 -13.49 -6.32 1.25
N ALA A 230 -14.11 -7.48 1.07
CA ALA A 230 -15.32 -7.64 0.25
C ALA A 230 -16.48 -6.80 0.81
N ILE A 231 -16.72 -6.85 2.13
CA ILE A 231 -17.74 -6.01 2.79
C ILE A 231 -17.46 -4.52 2.54
N SER A 232 -16.22 -4.10 2.68
CA SER A 232 -15.84 -2.69 2.48
C SER A 232 -15.98 -2.24 1.02
N ALA A 233 -15.90 -3.18 0.07
CA ALA A 233 -16.14 -2.93 -1.34
C ALA A 233 -17.63 -2.94 -1.72
N GLY A 234 -18.53 -3.27 -0.78
CA GLY A 234 -19.95 -3.43 -1.03
C GLY A 234 -20.32 -4.81 -1.61
N GLU A 235 -19.39 -5.76 -1.57
CA GLU A 235 -19.52 -7.12 -2.08
C GLU A 235 -19.85 -8.06 -0.91
N TRP A 236 -21.04 -7.88 -0.31
CA TRP A 236 -21.47 -8.73 0.80
C TRP A 236 -21.92 -10.10 0.29
N ASP A 237 -21.25 -11.15 0.77
CA ASP A 237 -21.61 -12.54 0.51
C ASP A 237 -21.82 -13.30 1.84
N GLU A 238 -23.08 -13.37 2.29
CA GLU A 238 -23.43 -14.05 3.55
C GLU A 238 -23.15 -15.55 3.46
N ALA A 239 -23.39 -16.19 2.32
CA ALA A 239 -23.18 -17.62 2.14
C ALA A 239 -21.69 -17.97 2.27
N PHE A 240 -20.82 -17.18 1.63
CA PHE A 240 -19.37 -17.31 1.79
C PHE A 240 -18.94 -17.12 3.25
N GLY A 241 -19.43 -16.06 3.90
CA GLY A 241 -19.10 -15.78 5.30
C GLY A 241 -19.55 -16.88 6.25
N ARG A 242 -20.75 -17.40 6.05
CA ARG A 242 -21.32 -18.52 6.84
C ARG A 242 -20.48 -19.79 6.66
N ALA A 243 -20.17 -20.17 5.42
CA ALA A 243 -19.37 -21.36 5.11
C ALA A 243 -17.97 -21.26 5.73
N ALA A 244 -17.31 -20.08 5.65
CA ALA A 244 -16.00 -19.87 6.24
C ALA A 244 -16.04 -19.99 7.79
N TYR A 245 -17.09 -19.44 8.43
CA TYR A 245 -17.30 -19.55 9.87
C TYR A 245 -17.48 -21.01 10.30
N GLU A 246 -18.38 -21.77 9.64
CA GLU A 246 -18.66 -23.17 9.96
C GLU A 246 -17.42 -24.05 9.75
N ALA A 247 -16.68 -23.84 8.66
CA ALA A 247 -15.42 -24.53 8.40
C ALA A 247 -14.37 -24.25 9.50
N SER A 248 -14.30 -23.03 10.00
CA SER A 248 -13.38 -22.66 11.07
C SER A 248 -13.73 -23.34 12.40
N MET A 249 -15.01 -23.46 12.71
CA MET A 249 -15.48 -24.11 13.97
C MET A 249 -15.16 -25.61 14.03
N SER A 250 -15.11 -26.26 12.87
CA SER A 250 -14.82 -27.70 12.75
C SER A 250 -13.34 -28.01 12.43
N SER A 251 -12.47 -26.98 12.30
CA SER A 251 -11.07 -27.21 11.99
C SER A 251 -10.31 -27.82 13.17
N GLU A 252 -9.41 -28.77 12.88
CA GLU A 252 -8.55 -29.39 13.90
C GLU A 252 -7.73 -28.35 14.68
N GLU A 253 -7.28 -27.30 14.00
CA GLU A 253 -6.51 -26.21 14.60
C GLU A 253 -7.32 -25.43 15.62
N THR A 254 -8.58 -25.10 15.32
CA THR A 254 -9.49 -24.42 16.26
C THR A 254 -9.75 -25.28 17.48
N VAL A 255 -10.06 -26.56 17.28
CA VAL A 255 -10.27 -27.50 18.38
C VAL A 255 -9.04 -27.58 19.29
N ARG A 256 -7.86 -27.73 18.70
CA ARG A 256 -6.58 -27.77 19.44
C ARG A 256 -6.32 -26.49 20.23
N ARG A 257 -6.55 -25.31 19.64
CA ARG A 257 -6.35 -24.00 20.29
C ARG A 257 -7.31 -23.79 21.46
N LEU A 258 -8.58 -24.14 21.28
CA LEU A 258 -9.60 -24.04 22.33
C LEU A 258 -9.32 -24.99 23.51
N ALA A 259 -8.88 -26.23 23.24
CA ALA A 259 -8.48 -27.16 24.28
C ALA A 259 -7.33 -26.62 25.14
N LYS A 260 -6.30 -26.05 24.49
CA LYS A 260 -5.17 -25.43 25.20
C LYS A 260 -5.59 -24.25 26.08
N VAL A 261 -6.54 -23.42 25.65
CA VAL A 261 -7.07 -22.32 26.47
C VAL A 261 -7.86 -22.87 27.66
N ALA A 262 -8.70 -23.90 27.47
CA ALA A 262 -9.45 -24.53 28.54
C ALA A 262 -8.54 -25.12 29.64
N GLU A 263 -7.41 -25.73 29.26
CA GLU A 263 -6.42 -26.24 30.21
C GLU A 263 -5.75 -25.12 31.03
N LEU A 264 -5.50 -23.95 30.41
CA LEU A 264 -4.90 -22.81 31.10
C LEU A 264 -5.87 -22.11 32.07
N THR A 265 -7.16 -22.12 31.78
CA THR A 265 -8.21 -21.48 32.58
C THR A 265 -8.73 -22.40 33.74
N ALA A 266 -8.43 -23.69 33.67
CA ALA A 266 -8.80 -24.66 34.74
C ALA A 266 -7.76 -24.73 35.87
N ARG A 267 -6.66 -24.02 35.78
CA ARG A 267 -5.59 -23.91 36.80
C ARG A 267 -5.74 -22.62 37.61
#